data_e07367ed88a15788b6d59f25914bef42
#
_entry.id   e07367ed88a15788b6d59f25914bef42
#
_cell.length_a   1.000
_cell.length_b   1.000
_cell.length_c   1.000
_cell.angle_alpha   90.00
_cell.angle_beta   90.00
_cell.angle_gamma   90.00
#
_symmetry.space_group_name_H-M   'P 1'
#
loop_
_entity.id
_entity.type
_entity.pdbx_description
1 polymer ?
#
loop_
_entity_poly.entity_id
_entity_poly.type
_entity_poly.pdbx_seq_one_letter_code
_entity_poly.pdbx_strand_id
1 'polypeptide(L)'
;VTILPSMILCCDKWITKTMHKPFLPDIGRISDKVTKRYMIYVIIFLVLLFPAIYGNNHTSVYYNLDETLPKDLPSIIANEKLKEDYDMNTTHMILVDSSVESADVAKMINKMDDVNGVKWALGLDALIGPAIPQSMIPDSVTEMLKNDKYQLLLVNSEYKVASDELNVQIKELNKILHKYDKGGMLIGEGPRTA
;
A
#
# COMPACT_ATOMS: atom_id res chain seq x y z
N VAL A 1 -26.16 -13.21 41.32
CA VAL A 1 -24.94 -12.67 41.96
C VAL A 1 -24.56 -13.47 43.20
N THR A 2 -25.48 -14.23 43.84
CA THR A 2 -25.24 -14.99 45.09
C THR A 2 -24.76 -16.43 44.88
N ILE A 3 -24.95 -17.02 43.69
CA ILE A 3 -24.63 -18.44 43.43
C ILE A 3 -23.13 -18.72 43.48
N LEU A 4 -22.32 -17.84 42.86
CA LEU A 4 -20.87 -18.01 42.77
C LEU A 4 -20.17 -17.96 44.14
N PRO A 5 -20.46 -16.98 45.02
CA PRO A 5 -19.94 -16.99 46.40
C PRO A 5 -20.36 -18.20 47.21
N SER A 6 -21.61 -18.68 47.06
CA SER A 6 -22.08 -19.87 47.75
C SER A 6 -21.37 -21.15 47.30
N MET A 7 -21.10 -21.28 45.99
CA MET A 7 -20.31 -22.40 45.45
C MET A 7 -18.88 -22.38 45.97
N ILE A 8 -18.24 -21.20 46.04
CA ILE A 8 -16.87 -21.06 46.54
C ILE A 8 -16.82 -21.49 48.02
N LEU A 9 -17.78 -21.07 48.83
CA LEU A 9 -17.88 -21.46 50.26
C LEU A 9 -18.12 -22.98 50.43
N CYS A 10 -18.95 -23.60 49.61
CA CYS A 10 -19.17 -25.04 49.65
C CYS A 10 -17.92 -25.83 49.23
N CYS A 11 -17.14 -25.31 48.27
CA CYS A 11 -15.94 -25.95 47.75
C CYS A 11 -14.64 -25.56 48.47
N ASP A 12 -14.70 -24.70 49.50
CA ASP A 12 -13.54 -24.12 50.18
C ASP A 12 -12.52 -25.18 50.65
N LYS A 13 -12.99 -26.27 51.27
CA LYS A 13 -12.13 -27.38 51.69
C LYS A 13 -11.40 -28.07 50.55
N TRP A 14 -12.02 -28.09 49.37
CA TRP A 14 -11.42 -28.68 48.17
C TRP A 14 -10.42 -27.72 47.50
N ILE A 15 -10.78 -26.45 47.44
CA ILE A 15 -9.95 -25.39 46.88
C ILE A 15 -8.68 -25.24 47.71
N THR A 16 -8.78 -25.21 49.02
CA THR A 16 -7.59 -25.11 49.92
C THR A 16 -6.68 -26.32 49.87
N LYS A 17 -7.24 -27.52 49.64
CA LYS A 17 -6.47 -28.76 49.52
C LYS A 17 -5.72 -28.88 48.18
N THR A 18 -6.23 -28.21 47.12
CA THR A 18 -5.65 -28.22 45.77
C THR A 18 -4.84 -26.94 45.46
N MET A 19 -4.66 -26.06 46.41
CA MET A 19 -3.84 -24.86 46.24
C MET A 19 -2.38 -25.23 45.91
N HIS A 20 -2.00 -24.98 44.67
CA HIS A 20 -0.63 -25.07 44.24
C HIS A 20 0.12 -23.76 44.55
N LYS A 21 1.41 -23.86 44.81
CA LYS A 21 2.25 -22.66 44.89
C LYS A 21 2.11 -21.87 43.57
N PRO A 22 1.90 -20.56 43.66
CA PRO A 22 1.79 -19.76 42.41
C PRO A 22 3.00 -19.94 41.57
N PHE A 23 2.81 -20.20 40.28
CA PHE A 23 3.86 -20.39 39.30
C PHE A 23 4.67 -19.08 39.06
N LEU A 24 4.05 -17.95 39.40
CA LEU A 24 4.68 -16.64 39.28
C LEU A 24 5.46 -16.35 40.59
N PRO A 25 6.75 -16.01 40.49
CA PRO A 25 7.50 -15.57 41.65
C PRO A 25 6.85 -14.32 42.29
N ASP A 26 7.03 -14.15 43.59
CA ASP A 26 6.54 -12.96 44.29
C ASP A 26 7.15 -11.67 43.72
N ILE A 27 6.34 -10.96 42.94
CA ILE A 27 6.71 -9.72 42.28
C ILE A 27 6.61 -8.51 43.22
N GLY A 28 6.16 -8.71 44.45
CA GLY A 28 5.95 -7.63 45.41
C GLY A 28 7.18 -6.73 45.59
N ARG A 29 8.36 -7.34 45.75
CA ARG A 29 9.63 -6.57 45.87
C ARG A 29 9.98 -5.74 44.62
N ILE A 30 9.64 -6.22 43.43
CA ILE A 30 9.83 -5.49 42.18
C ILE A 30 8.82 -4.36 42.06
N SER A 31 7.56 -4.66 42.39
CA SER A 31 6.48 -3.68 42.40
C SER A 31 6.79 -2.51 43.35
N ASP A 32 7.25 -2.78 44.59
CA ASP A 32 7.63 -1.76 45.56
C ASP A 32 8.77 -0.86 45.06
N LYS A 33 9.80 -1.45 44.41
CA LYS A 33 10.90 -0.66 43.84
C LYS A 33 10.42 0.23 42.66
N VAL A 34 9.56 -0.31 41.79
CA VAL A 34 9.00 0.45 40.67
C VAL A 34 8.12 1.57 41.18
N THR A 35 7.25 1.29 42.17
CA THR A 35 6.33 2.30 42.74
C THR A 35 7.08 3.39 43.48
N LYS A 36 8.12 3.07 44.23
CA LYS A 36 8.96 4.08 44.91
C LYS A 36 9.73 5.01 43.95
N ARG A 37 10.02 4.54 42.75
CA ARG A 37 10.82 5.29 41.72
C ARG A 37 10.05 5.51 40.42
N TYR A 38 8.72 5.58 40.51
CA TYR A 38 7.87 5.69 39.31
C TYR A 38 8.27 6.84 38.39
N MET A 39 8.68 7.99 38.96
CA MET A 39 9.10 9.15 38.16
C MET A 39 10.27 8.83 37.21
N ILE A 40 11.22 8.01 37.65
CA ILE A 40 12.36 7.61 36.81
C ILE A 40 11.85 6.78 35.64
N TYR A 41 10.94 5.84 35.87
CA TYR A 41 10.38 5.00 34.82
C TYR A 41 9.51 5.81 33.85
N VAL A 42 8.75 6.80 34.34
CA VAL A 42 7.99 7.74 33.49
C VAL A 42 8.93 8.55 32.59
N ILE A 43 10.01 9.07 33.13
CA ILE A 43 11.00 9.82 32.33
C ILE A 43 11.65 8.92 31.28
N ILE A 44 12.07 7.71 31.66
CA ILE A 44 12.63 6.73 30.71
C ILE A 44 11.61 6.41 29.61
N PHE A 45 10.36 6.19 29.96
CA PHE A 45 9.30 5.95 29.00
C PHE A 45 9.13 7.12 28.00
N LEU A 46 9.07 8.34 28.52
CA LEU A 46 8.97 9.53 27.68
C LEU A 46 10.17 9.69 26.75
N VAL A 47 11.39 9.46 27.25
CA VAL A 47 12.60 9.51 26.42
C VAL A 47 12.59 8.46 25.32
N LEU A 48 12.09 7.25 25.60
CA LEU A 48 11.97 6.17 24.61
C LEU A 48 10.80 6.39 23.64
N LEU A 49 9.78 7.13 24.06
CA LEU A 49 8.61 7.41 23.23
C LEU A 49 8.97 8.27 22.01
N PHE A 50 9.88 9.24 22.16
CA PHE A 50 10.30 10.10 21.04
C PHE A 50 10.92 9.33 19.88
N PRO A 51 11.96 8.49 20.09
CA PRO A 51 12.52 7.69 18.99
C PRO A 51 11.53 6.64 18.47
N ALA A 52 10.62 6.12 19.31
CA ALA A 52 9.60 5.18 18.86
C ALA A 52 8.60 5.84 17.90
N ILE A 53 8.11 7.05 18.23
CA ILE A 53 7.23 7.82 17.34
C ILE A 53 7.97 8.19 16.05
N TYR A 54 9.22 8.64 16.17
CA TYR A 54 10.05 8.97 15.01
C TYR A 54 10.23 7.74 14.09
N GLY A 55 10.58 6.59 14.65
CA GLY A 55 10.72 5.34 13.91
C GLY A 55 9.41 4.90 13.25
N ASN A 56 8.30 4.97 13.97
CA ASN A 56 6.99 4.62 13.41
C ASN A 56 6.59 5.50 12.23
N ASN A 57 6.84 6.80 12.31
CA ASN A 57 6.52 7.75 11.23
C ASN A 57 7.44 7.63 10.01
N HIS A 58 8.63 7.03 10.17
CA HIS A 58 9.60 6.82 9.09
C HIS A 58 9.66 5.37 8.61
N THR A 59 8.87 4.49 9.19
CA THR A 59 8.78 3.11 8.75
C THR A 59 7.63 2.98 7.77
N SER A 60 7.95 2.79 6.49
CA SER A 60 6.96 2.46 5.47
C SER A 60 6.51 1.01 5.66
N VAL A 61 5.25 0.81 6.00
CA VAL A 61 4.68 -0.54 6.11
C VAL A 61 4.07 -0.91 4.77
N TYR A 62 4.69 -1.86 4.09
CA TYR A 62 4.22 -2.39 2.82
C TYR A 62 3.46 -3.70 3.04
N TYR A 63 2.23 -3.75 2.56
CA TYR A 63 1.45 -4.98 2.52
C TYR A 63 1.54 -5.59 1.12
N ASN A 64 2.45 -6.52 0.93
CA ASN A 64 2.52 -7.31 -0.29
C ASN A 64 1.70 -8.59 -0.12
N LEU A 65 0.41 -8.50 -0.44
CA LEU A 65 -0.51 -9.63 -0.34
C LEU A 65 -0.16 -10.75 -1.33
N ASP A 66 0.43 -10.42 -2.45
CA ASP A 66 0.75 -11.37 -3.52
C ASP A 66 1.82 -12.38 -3.06
N GLU A 67 2.76 -11.97 -2.23
CA GLU A 67 3.80 -12.87 -1.69
C GLU A 67 3.26 -13.90 -0.69
N THR A 68 2.09 -13.65 -0.12
CA THR A 68 1.44 -14.57 0.84
C THR A 68 0.54 -15.59 0.15
N LEU A 69 0.23 -15.39 -1.13
CA LEU A 69 -0.60 -16.28 -1.90
C LEU A 69 0.15 -17.55 -2.36
N PRO A 70 -0.53 -18.69 -2.49
CA PRO A 70 0.06 -19.91 -3.04
C PRO A 70 0.60 -19.66 -4.46
N LYS A 71 1.83 -20.09 -4.72
CA LYS A 71 2.51 -19.87 -6.02
C LYS A 71 1.92 -20.68 -7.18
N ASP A 72 1.08 -21.64 -6.89
CA ASP A 72 0.37 -22.49 -7.86
C ASP A 72 -0.92 -21.88 -8.41
N LEU A 73 -1.31 -20.69 -7.91
CA LEU A 73 -2.47 -20.00 -8.44
C LEU A 73 -2.23 -19.52 -9.88
N PRO A 74 -3.19 -19.75 -10.80
CA PRO A 74 -3.07 -19.34 -12.19
C PRO A 74 -2.76 -17.84 -12.37
N SER A 75 -3.30 -16.99 -11.50
CA SER A 75 -3.04 -15.55 -11.49
C SER A 75 -1.60 -15.22 -11.12
N ILE A 76 -1.01 -15.93 -10.16
CA ILE A 76 0.38 -15.74 -9.75
C ILE A 76 1.32 -16.20 -10.87
N ILE A 77 1.06 -17.37 -11.44
CA ILE A 77 1.84 -17.88 -12.58
C ILE A 77 1.76 -16.94 -13.77
N ALA A 78 0.58 -16.36 -14.06
CA ALA A 78 0.42 -15.39 -15.13
C ALA A 78 1.23 -14.09 -14.85
N ASN A 79 1.19 -13.59 -13.61
CA ASN A 79 1.98 -12.42 -13.21
C ASN A 79 3.49 -12.68 -13.30
N GLU A 80 3.96 -13.86 -12.90
CA GLU A 80 5.38 -14.21 -13.03
C GLU A 80 5.80 -14.23 -14.50
N LYS A 81 5.00 -14.80 -15.40
CA LYS A 81 5.28 -14.78 -16.84
C LYS A 81 5.29 -13.36 -17.41
N LEU A 82 4.37 -12.48 -16.99
CA LEU A 82 4.38 -11.08 -17.41
C LEU A 82 5.67 -10.37 -16.96
N LYS A 83 6.18 -10.71 -15.78
CA LYS A 83 7.44 -10.17 -15.26
C LYS A 83 8.65 -10.70 -16.05
N GLU A 84 8.69 -12.01 -16.31
CA GLU A 84 9.83 -12.66 -16.97
C GLU A 84 9.90 -12.36 -18.47
N ASP A 85 8.76 -12.45 -19.16
CA ASP A 85 8.71 -12.35 -20.63
C ASP A 85 8.58 -10.90 -21.12
N TYR A 86 7.93 -10.02 -20.33
CA TYR A 86 7.60 -8.65 -20.74
C TYR A 86 8.18 -7.57 -19.84
N ASP A 87 8.91 -7.95 -18.78
CA ASP A 87 9.48 -7.01 -17.79
C ASP A 87 8.40 -6.11 -17.15
N MET A 88 7.16 -6.64 -17.02
CA MET A 88 6.01 -5.94 -16.47
C MET A 88 5.86 -6.27 -15.00
N ASN A 89 6.37 -5.42 -14.11
CA ASN A 89 6.24 -5.61 -12.66
C ASN A 89 4.99 -4.93 -12.10
N THR A 90 4.73 -3.69 -12.49
CA THR A 90 3.60 -2.91 -12.00
C THR A 90 3.02 -2.06 -13.12
N THR A 91 1.70 -2.11 -13.31
CA THR A 91 1.02 -1.28 -14.29
C THR A 91 0.13 -0.26 -13.58
N HIS A 92 0.43 1.02 -13.77
CA HIS A 92 -0.40 2.12 -13.30
C HIS A 92 -1.47 2.44 -14.32
N MET A 93 -2.69 2.66 -13.85
CA MET A 93 -3.80 3.17 -14.65
C MET A 93 -4.00 4.64 -14.32
N ILE A 94 -4.03 5.48 -15.35
CA ILE A 94 -4.20 6.92 -15.21
C ILE A 94 -5.46 7.32 -15.96
N LEU A 95 -6.38 7.98 -15.26
CA LEU A 95 -7.57 8.56 -15.84
C LEU A 95 -7.37 10.04 -16.04
N VAL A 96 -7.54 10.48 -17.27
CA VAL A 96 -7.42 11.88 -17.71
C VAL A 96 -8.75 12.33 -18.27
N ASP A 97 -9.13 13.57 -18.04
CA ASP A 97 -10.35 14.13 -18.59
C ASP A 97 -10.33 14.11 -20.13
N SER A 98 -11.41 13.65 -20.76
CA SER A 98 -11.51 13.56 -22.21
C SER A 98 -11.51 14.92 -22.93
N SER A 99 -11.68 16.02 -22.20
CA SER A 99 -11.59 17.38 -22.73
C SER A 99 -10.16 17.88 -22.94
N VAL A 100 -9.15 17.17 -22.40
CA VAL A 100 -7.73 17.50 -22.62
C VAL A 100 -7.39 17.24 -24.08
N GLU A 101 -6.72 18.20 -24.72
CA GLU A 101 -6.34 18.07 -26.12
C GLU A 101 -5.40 16.88 -26.35
N SER A 102 -5.61 16.12 -27.44
CA SER A 102 -4.77 14.95 -27.79
C SER A 102 -3.28 15.28 -27.88
N ALA A 103 -2.94 16.50 -28.32
CA ALA A 103 -1.56 16.96 -28.38
C ALA A 103 -0.90 17.11 -26.99
N ASP A 104 -1.68 17.51 -25.99
CA ASP A 104 -1.18 17.65 -24.63
C ASP A 104 -1.15 16.30 -23.92
N VAL A 105 -2.08 15.39 -24.22
CA VAL A 105 -2.04 14.00 -23.75
C VAL A 105 -0.80 13.29 -24.30
N ALA A 106 -0.49 13.45 -25.58
CA ALA A 106 0.72 12.88 -26.18
C ALA A 106 2.00 13.43 -25.53
N LYS A 107 2.07 14.74 -25.25
CA LYS A 107 3.21 15.33 -24.52
C LYS A 107 3.32 14.81 -23.09
N MET A 108 2.19 14.60 -22.43
CA MET A 108 2.12 14.04 -21.08
C MET A 108 2.65 12.61 -21.07
N ILE A 109 2.20 11.76 -22.01
CA ILE A 109 2.64 10.37 -22.14
C ILE A 109 4.16 10.31 -22.39
N ASN A 110 4.68 11.10 -23.32
CA ASN A 110 6.12 11.17 -23.58
C ASN A 110 6.93 11.55 -22.33
N LYS A 111 6.41 12.48 -21.51
CA LYS A 111 7.09 12.84 -20.27
C LYS A 111 6.97 11.78 -19.19
N MET A 112 5.90 11.00 -19.19
CA MET A 112 5.75 9.86 -18.28
C MET A 112 6.67 8.71 -18.69
N ASP A 113 6.88 8.52 -19.98
CA ASP A 113 7.82 7.54 -20.52
C ASP A 113 9.28 7.85 -20.14
N ASP A 114 9.61 9.14 -20.03
CA ASP A 114 10.93 9.61 -19.61
C ASP A 114 11.18 9.48 -18.09
N VAL A 115 10.19 9.10 -17.29
CA VAL A 115 10.34 8.95 -15.84
C VAL A 115 11.14 7.69 -15.51
N ASN A 116 12.07 7.82 -14.57
CA ASN A 116 12.94 6.71 -14.18
C ASN A 116 12.14 5.47 -13.75
N GLY A 117 12.48 4.32 -14.33
CA GLY A 117 11.83 3.04 -14.06
C GLY A 117 10.51 2.83 -14.80
N VAL A 118 10.05 3.77 -15.63
CA VAL A 118 8.97 3.53 -16.59
C VAL A 118 9.55 2.78 -17.79
N LYS A 119 8.91 1.69 -18.19
CA LYS A 119 9.29 0.90 -19.37
C LYS A 119 8.55 1.37 -20.61
N TRP A 120 7.30 1.70 -20.45
CA TRP A 120 6.47 2.28 -21.51
C TRP A 120 5.24 2.96 -20.91
N ALA A 121 4.78 3.99 -21.59
CA ALA A 121 3.52 4.67 -21.30
C ALA A 121 2.64 4.65 -22.55
N LEU A 122 1.41 4.17 -22.43
CA LEU A 122 0.47 3.98 -23.54
C LEU A 122 -0.84 4.71 -23.26
N GLY A 123 -1.37 5.31 -24.29
CA GLY A 123 -2.71 5.87 -24.33
C GLY A 123 -3.20 5.88 -25.78
N LEU A 124 -4.49 6.11 -25.98
CA LEU A 124 -5.07 6.11 -27.31
C LEU A 124 -4.34 7.07 -28.25
N ASP A 125 -4.09 8.28 -27.79
CA ASP A 125 -3.43 9.33 -28.59
C ASP A 125 -1.94 9.04 -28.87
N ALA A 126 -1.27 8.24 -28.04
CA ALA A 126 0.10 7.80 -28.28
C ALA A 126 0.18 6.63 -29.25
N LEU A 127 -0.81 5.71 -29.21
CA LEU A 127 -0.90 4.60 -30.17
C LEU A 127 -1.20 5.08 -31.59
N ILE A 128 -2.02 6.11 -31.70
CA ILE A 128 -2.44 6.64 -33.00
C ILE A 128 -1.34 7.45 -33.67
N GLY A 129 -0.55 8.19 -32.89
CA GLY A 129 0.41 9.14 -33.40
C GLY A 129 -0.24 10.15 -34.39
N PRO A 130 0.44 11.20 -34.78
CA PRO A 130 -0.11 12.19 -35.73
C PRO A 130 -0.33 11.64 -37.14
N ALA A 131 0.11 10.42 -37.42
CA ALA A 131 0.09 9.83 -38.78
C ALA A 131 -1.10 8.88 -39.05
N ILE A 132 -1.81 8.43 -38.02
CA ILE A 132 -2.91 7.47 -38.18
C ILE A 132 -4.25 8.20 -37.92
N PRO A 133 -5.14 8.29 -38.91
CA PRO A 133 -6.49 8.82 -38.69
C PRO A 133 -7.26 7.98 -37.69
N GLN A 134 -8.00 8.64 -36.78
CA GLN A 134 -8.85 7.95 -35.79
C GLN A 134 -9.84 6.95 -36.42
N SER A 135 -10.25 7.20 -37.65
CA SER A 135 -11.16 6.33 -38.41
C SER A 135 -10.58 4.95 -38.77
N MET A 136 -9.28 4.75 -38.59
CA MET A 136 -8.62 3.44 -38.86
C MET A 136 -8.55 2.56 -37.61
N ILE A 137 -8.94 3.09 -36.43
CA ILE A 137 -8.92 2.32 -35.18
C ILE A 137 -10.26 1.62 -35.02
N PRO A 138 -10.27 0.33 -34.66
CA PRO A 138 -11.51 -0.34 -34.32
C PRO A 138 -12.22 0.37 -33.16
N ASP A 139 -13.52 0.60 -33.31
CA ASP A 139 -14.35 1.26 -32.29
C ASP A 139 -14.22 0.57 -30.92
N SER A 140 -14.06 -0.74 -30.91
CA SER A 140 -13.83 -1.53 -29.69
C SER A 140 -12.60 -1.09 -28.89
N VAL A 141 -11.52 -0.65 -29.54
CA VAL A 141 -10.30 -0.17 -28.85
C VAL A 141 -10.52 1.26 -28.34
N THR A 142 -11.18 2.08 -29.14
CA THR A 142 -11.50 3.44 -28.75
C THR A 142 -12.43 3.46 -27.55
N GLU A 143 -13.49 2.66 -27.52
CA GLU A 143 -14.44 2.56 -26.42
C GLU A 143 -13.81 2.02 -25.12
N MET A 144 -12.78 1.16 -25.23
CA MET A 144 -12.06 0.63 -24.06
C MET A 144 -11.15 1.68 -23.41
N LEU A 145 -10.54 2.55 -24.21
CA LEU A 145 -9.53 3.50 -23.75
C LEU A 145 -10.06 4.92 -23.56
N LYS A 146 -11.18 5.26 -24.17
CA LYS A 146 -11.76 6.61 -24.10
C LYS A 146 -13.29 6.55 -24.05
N ASN A 147 -13.85 7.31 -23.14
CA ASN A 147 -15.30 7.56 -23.06
C ASN A 147 -15.57 9.08 -23.04
N ASP A 148 -16.84 9.48 -22.89
CA ASP A 148 -17.25 10.88 -22.91
C ASP A 148 -16.61 11.74 -21.80
N LYS A 149 -16.17 11.12 -20.69
CA LYS A 149 -15.62 11.82 -19.52
C LYS A 149 -14.13 11.62 -19.35
N TYR A 150 -13.64 10.42 -19.58
CA TYR A 150 -12.26 10.05 -19.26
C TYR A 150 -11.61 9.26 -20.38
N GLN A 151 -10.30 9.41 -20.48
CA GLN A 151 -9.44 8.55 -21.24
C GLN A 151 -8.46 7.83 -20.31
N LEU A 152 -8.21 6.56 -20.60
CA LEU A 152 -7.36 5.69 -19.84
C LEU A 152 -5.95 5.65 -20.43
N LEU A 153 -4.96 5.94 -19.62
CA LEU A 153 -3.56 5.74 -19.93
C LEU A 153 -3.02 4.60 -19.07
N LEU A 154 -2.12 3.83 -19.64
CA LEU A 154 -1.42 2.72 -18.97
C LEU A 154 0.07 3.06 -18.91
N VAL A 155 0.64 3.01 -17.72
CA VAL A 155 2.07 3.24 -17.49
C VAL A 155 2.66 2.02 -16.81
N ASN A 156 3.58 1.35 -17.45
CA ASN A 156 4.24 0.18 -16.93
C ASN A 156 5.56 0.54 -16.25
N SER A 157 5.77 0.01 -15.05
CA SER A 157 6.95 0.22 -14.23
C SER A 157 7.76 -1.07 -14.07
N GLU A 158 9.08 -0.95 -14.10
CA GLU A 158 9.99 -2.04 -13.73
C GLU A 158 10.05 -2.26 -12.21
N TYR A 159 9.59 -1.28 -11.43
CA TYR A 159 9.63 -1.37 -9.98
C TYR A 159 8.56 -2.31 -9.45
N LYS A 160 8.93 -3.04 -8.40
CA LYS A 160 7.99 -3.95 -7.73
C LYS A 160 6.96 -3.15 -6.92
N VAL A 161 5.77 -3.72 -6.83
CA VAL A 161 4.73 -3.26 -5.90
C VAL A 161 5.32 -3.11 -4.50
N ALA A 162 4.89 -2.08 -3.78
CA ALA A 162 5.30 -1.82 -2.41
C ALA A 162 6.82 -1.61 -2.24
N SER A 163 7.44 -0.81 -3.10
CA SER A 163 8.83 -0.37 -2.98
C SER A 163 8.93 1.16 -2.85
N ASP A 164 10.04 1.64 -2.29
CA ASP A 164 10.29 3.08 -2.13
C ASP A 164 10.48 3.77 -3.50
N GLU A 165 11.12 3.06 -4.42
CA GLU A 165 11.35 3.53 -5.80
C GLU A 165 10.00 3.74 -6.51
N LEU A 166 9.06 2.79 -6.36
CA LEU A 166 7.72 2.92 -6.93
C LEU A 166 6.97 4.13 -6.35
N ASN A 167 7.11 4.40 -5.06
CA ASN A 167 6.49 5.56 -4.43
C ASN A 167 7.04 6.89 -4.93
N VAL A 168 8.34 6.96 -5.18
CA VAL A 168 8.96 8.15 -5.79
C VAL A 168 8.43 8.33 -7.20
N GLN A 169 8.40 7.25 -7.99
CA GLN A 169 7.87 7.26 -9.36
C GLN A 169 6.40 7.71 -9.40
N ILE A 170 5.54 7.18 -8.52
CA ILE A 170 4.13 7.59 -8.42
C ILE A 170 4.00 9.10 -8.15
N LYS A 171 4.84 9.66 -7.28
CA LYS A 171 4.84 11.11 -7.00
C LYS A 171 5.23 11.92 -8.23
N GLU A 172 6.21 11.45 -9.01
CA GLU A 172 6.62 12.11 -10.24
C GLU A 172 5.55 12.02 -11.33
N LEU A 173 4.95 10.84 -11.52
CA LEU A 173 3.84 10.63 -12.45
C LEU A 173 2.65 11.52 -12.09
N ASN A 174 2.28 11.61 -10.81
CA ASN A 174 1.22 12.50 -10.34
C ASN A 174 1.54 13.98 -10.59
N LYS A 175 2.79 14.39 -10.42
CA LYS A 175 3.21 15.76 -10.69
C LYS A 175 3.11 16.11 -12.18
N ILE A 176 3.44 15.16 -13.05
CA ILE A 176 3.28 15.31 -14.50
C ILE A 176 1.78 15.39 -14.83
N LEU A 177 0.99 14.45 -14.33
CA LEU A 177 -0.47 14.39 -14.53
C LEU A 177 -1.14 15.72 -14.17
N HIS A 178 -0.95 16.20 -12.94
CA HIS A 178 -1.60 17.42 -12.46
C HIS A 178 -1.12 18.71 -13.15
N LYS A 179 -0.04 18.65 -13.90
CA LYS A 179 0.39 19.76 -14.74
C LYS A 179 -0.50 19.94 -15.97
N TYR A 180 -1.04 18.84 -16.51
CA TYR A 180 -1.87 18.83 -17.71
C TYR A 180 -3.36 18.71 -17.37
N ASP A 181 -3.69 17.91 -16.37
CA ASP A 181 -5.05 17.71 -15.87
C ASP A 181 -5.06 17.73 -14.33
N LYS A 182 -5.65 18.80 -13.76
CA LYS A 182 -5.78 18.94 -12.30
C LYS A 182 -6.78 17.96 -11.69
N GLY A 183 -7.71 17.45 -12.49
CA GLY A 183 -8.72 16.47 -12.11
C GLY A 183 -8.31 15.03 -12.39
N GLY A 184 -7.18 14.84 -13.05
CA GLY A 184 -6.67 13.52 -13.40
C GLY A 184 -6.38 12.66 -12.18
N MET A 185 -6.61 11.35 -12.30
CA MET A 185 -6.46 10.38 -11.22
C MET A 185 -5.49 9.28 -11.62
N LEU A 186 -4.50 9.04 -10.77
CA LEU A 186 -3.60 7.90 -10.91
C LEU A 186 -4.07 6.79 -9.97
N ILE A 187 -4.36 5.62 -10.55
CA ILE A 187 -4.70 4.41 -9.84
C ILE A 187 -3.47 3.50 -9.93
N GLY A 188 -2.74 3.42 -8.84
CA GLY A 188 -1.55 2.58 -8.75
C GLY A 188 -1.52 1.88 -7.40
N GLU A 189 -0.81 0.78 -7.33
CA GLU A 189 -0.55 0.07 -6.09
C GLU A 189 0.57 0.76 -5.31
N GLY A 190 0.29 1.97 -4.83
CA GLY A 190 1.15 2.64 -3.85
C GLY A 190 0.73 2.31 -2.42
N PRO A 191 1.62 2.45 -1.42
CA PRO A 191 1.20 2.32 -0.03
C PRO A 191 0.12 3.36 0.25
N ARG A 192 -1.02 2.89 0.68
CA ARG A 192 -2.00 3.77 1.29
C ARG A 192 -1.40 4.25 2.60
N THR A 193 -0.88 5.46 2.61
CA THR A 193 -0.61 6.17 3.85
C THR A 193 -1.96 6.41 4.49
N ALA A 194 -2.25 5.65 5.55
CA ALA A 194 -3.39 5.87 6.42
C ALA A 194 -3.21 7.18 7.19
#